data_bf7c01d004ed3c4481359de55c08bc91
#
_entry.id   bf7c01d004ed3c4481359de55c08bc91
#
_cell.length_a   1.000
_cell.length_b   1.000
_cell.length_c   1.000
_cell.angle_alpha   90.00
_cell.angle_beta   90.00
_cell.angle_gamma   90.00
#
_symmetry.space_group_name_H-M   'P 1'
#
loop_
_entity.id
_entity.type
_entity.pdbx_description
1 polymer ?
#
loop_
_entity_poly.entity_id
_entity_poly.type
_entity_poly.pdbx_seq_one_letter_code
_entity_poly.pdbx_strand_id
1 'polypeptide(L)'
;MFNKILNFFLSYSLVLLLSVIEIEAYSQNTKSIKTELLESRNNSNIKVSKLKKTSLGSLGITTDANKLMGLDIWTNMEASDIIEHFNYIPDILLSKSFHIFLSDLYLSTSNPPVGNSDNIIKFLETRLLKIKSGGKSEKLYQLVTQLPQGIRWKFWKRWQIEYELINRQDKKACQNINEISKINTDNFWQMSRIFCLAIDGKVDQSEFVLDLIKSRGFSDKIFENLFQIIKENQKIFNLENNNSNIQPLHVIMMDSLKIPIKANYIAHFGVEYTD
;
A
#
# COMPACT_ATOMS: atom_id res chain seq x y z
N MET A 1 24.85 77.74 34.12
CA MET A 1 25.36 76.41 33.66
C MET A 1 24.76 75.26 34.46
N PHE A 2 24.54 75.43 35.75
CA PHE A 2 24.03 74.44 36.67
C PHE A 2 22.60 73.89 36.34
N ASN A 3 21.68 74.79 35.93
CA ASN A 3 20.29 74.36 35.60
C ASN A 3 20.15 73.47 34.33
N LYS A 4 21.10 73.56 33.40
CA LYS A 4 21.07 72.68 32.20
C LYS A 4 21.51 71.23 32.53
N ILE A 5 22.43 71.11 33.47
CA ILE A 5 22.93 69.75 33.89
C ILE A 5 21.90 69.11 34.77
N LEU A 6 21.20 69.79 35.62
CA LEU A 6 20.12 69.29 36.48
C LEU A 6 18.93 68.77 35.64
N ASN A 7 18.52 69.49 34.59
CA ASN A 7 17.45 69.08 33.70
C ASN A 7 17.84 67.87 32.84
N PHE A 8 19.12 67.70 32.49
CA PHE A 8 19.61 66.57 31.76
C PHE A 8 19.57 65.25 32.62
N PHE A 9 19.96 65.39 33.91
CA PHE A 9 19.87 64.26 34.83
C PHE A 9 18.44 63.88 35.18
N LEU A 10 17.51 64.84 35.31
CA LEU A 10 16.10 64.54 35.54
C LEU A 10 15.42 63.85 34.32
N SER A 11 15.77 64.28 33.12
CA SER A 11 15.27 63.62 31.86
C SER A 11 15.78 62.22 31.72
N TYR A 12 17.04 61.94 32.04
CA TYR A 12 17.63 60.63 31.96
C TYR A 12 17.07 59.68 33.02
N SER A 13 16.80 60.14 34.22
CA SER A 13 16.15 59.38 35.30
C SER A 13 14.71 59.04 34.97
N LEU A 14 13.97 59.91 34.29
CA LEU A 14 12.59 59.64 33.87
C LEU A 14 12.50 58.56 32.76
N VAL A 15 13.44 58.59 31.81
CA VAL A 15 13.51 57.54 30.73
C VAL A 15 13.88 56.17 31.29
N LEU A 16 14.81 56.12 32.26
CA LEU A 16 15.16 54.88 32.94
C LEU A 16 14.01 54.30 33.77
N LEU A 17 13.24 55.13 34.46
CA LEU A 17 12.04 54.71 35.19
C LEU A 17 10.94 54.16 34.26
N LEU A 18 10.71 54.78 33.11
CA LEU A 18 9.73 54.30 32.11
C LEU A 18 10.15 52.95 31.51
N SER A 19 11.43 52.72 31.25
CA SER A 19 11.92 51.45 30.71
C SER A 19 11.79 50.30 31.71
N VAL A 20 11.91 50.55 33.00
CA VAL A 20 11.70 49.53 34.05
C VAL A 20 10.22 49.12 34.14
N ILE A 21 9.31 50.11 34.02
CA ILE A 21 7.86 49.84 34.05
C ILE A 21 7.44 49.00 32.84
N GLU A 22 7.99 49.27 31.66
CA GLU A 22 7.71 48.44 30.44
C GLU A 22 8.20 47.00 30.59
N ILE A 23 9.35 46.79 31.23
CA ILE A 23 9.90 45.45 31.46
C ILE A 23 9.03 44.65 32.45
N GLU A 24 8.53 45.28 33.51
CA GLU A 24 7.64 44.63 34.47
C GLU A 24 6.28 44.27 33.85
N ALA A 25 5.70 45.18 33.05
CA ALA A 25 4.43 44.93 32.34
C ALA A 25 4.57 43.76 31.31
N TYR A 26 5.72 43.69 30.62
CA TYR A 26 5.99 42.58 29.69
C TYR A 26 6.17 41.23 30.43
N SER A 27 6.83 41.26 31.59
CA SER A 27 7.02 40.05 32.43
C SER A 27 5.71 39.51 33.03
N GLN A 28 4.78 40.41 33.42
CA GLN A 28 3.48 40.00 33.93
C GLN A 28 2.60 39.43 32.82
N ASN A 29 2.63 39.99 31.60
CA ASN A 29 1.83 39.51 30.48
C ASN A 29 2.30 38.12 30.02
N THR A 30 3.63 37.85 30.00
CA THR A 30 4.17 36.55 29.67
C THR A 30 3.87 35.50 30.71
N LYS A 31 3.77 35.84 32.00
CA LYS A 31 3.35 34.92 33.06
C LYS A 31 1.86 34.56 32.94
N SER A 32 1.00 35.55 32.65
CA SER A 32 -0.45 35.30 32.44
C SER A 32 -0.72 34.37 31.27
N ILE A 33 -0.08 34.61 30.12
CA ILE A 33 -0.21 33.77 28.92
C ILE A 33 0.29 32.32 29.19
N LYS A 34 1.38 32.19 29.95
CA LYS A 34 1.91 30.85 30.28
C LYS A 34 1.03 30.10 31.27
N THR A 35 0.34 30.80 32.15
CA THR A 35 -0.62 30.19 33.10
C THR A 35 -1.89 29.78 32.38
N GLU A 36 -2.43 30.58 31.46
CA GLU A 36 -3.59 30.24 30.64
C GLU A 36 -3.31 29.07 29.70
N LEU A 37 -2.11 29.00 29.11
CA LEU A 37 -1.69 27.84 28.29
C LEU A 37 -1.52 26.54 29.09
N LEU A 38 -1.11 26.64 30.35
CA LEU A 38 -0.99 25.47 31.24
C LEU A 38 -2.34 25.00 31.75
N GLU A 39 -3.28 25.91 32.03
CA GLU A 39 -4.65 25.59 32.41
C GLU A 39 -5.45 25.03 31.24
N SER A 40 -5.25 25.53 30.04
CA SER A 40 -5.82 24.97 28.80
C SER A 40 -5.30 23.57 28.51
N ARG A 41 -4.03 23.26 28.83
CA ARG A 41 -3.48 21.90 28.72
C ARG A 41 -4.03 20.92 29.76
N ASN A 42 -4.35 21.40 30.96
CA ASN A 42 -4.88 20.53 32.01
C ASN A 42 -6.39 20.24 31.85
N ASN A 43 -7.12 21.04 31.08
CA ASN A 43 -8.54 20.83 30.80
C ASN A 43 -8.82 20.07 29.50
N SER A 44 -7.79 19.77 28.71
CA SER A 44 -7.94 18.79 27.63
C SER A 44 -8.00 17.39 28.26
N ASN A 45 -9.19 16.94 28.63
CA ASN A 45 -9.47 15.51 28.83
C ASN A 45 -9.20 14.78 27.51
N ILE A 46 -7.92 14.54 27.21
CA ILE A 46 -7.52 13.60 26.17
C ILE A 46 -7.97 12.23 26.71
N LYS A 47 -9.20 11.83 26.37
CA LYS A 47 -9.63 10.45 26.51
C LYS A 47 -8.74 9.66 25.57
N VAL A 48 -7.68 9.06 26.09
CA VAL A 48 -6.92 8.03 25.40
C VAL A 48 -7.83 6.82 25.33
N SER A 49 -8.73 6.80 24.36
CA SER A 49 -9.42 5.58 23.99
C SER A 49 -8.41 4.70 23.28
N LYS A 50 -8.28 3.43 23.68
CA LYS A 50 -7.57 2.43 22.89
C LYS A 50 -8.14 2.50 21.49
N LEU A 51 -7.27 2.81 20.48
CA LEU A 51 -7.67 2.77 19.09
C LEU A 51 -8.33 1.43 18.82
N LYS A 52 -9.60 1.47 18.47
CA LYS A 52 -10.38 0.27 18.15
C LYS A 52 -9.66 -0.39 16.97
N LYS A 53 -9.23 -1.65 17.11
CA LYS A 53 -8.57 -2.38 16.03
C LYS A 53 -9.45 -2.28 14.80
N THR A 54 -8.94 -1.68 13.73
CA THR A 54 -9.70 -1.48 12.49
C THR A 54 -10.19 -2.83 12.00
N SER A 55 -11.50 -2.98 11.83
CA SER A 55 -12.09 -4.19 11.26
C SER A 55 -11.62 -4.34 9.81
N LEU A 56 -11.31 -5.55 9.37
CA LEU A 56 -10.99 -5.83 7.97
C LEU A 56 -12.13 -5.43 7.03
N GLY A 57 -13.38 -5.56 7.47
CA GLY A 57 -14.55 -5.11 6.71
C GLY A 57 -14.66 -3.60 6.51
N SER A 58 -13.92 -2.81 7.33
CA SER A 58 -13.87 -1.35 7.22
C SER A 58 -12.80 -0.85 6.26
N LEU A 59 -11.93 -1.72 5.75
CA LEU A 59 -10.83 -1.31 4.87
C LEU A 59 -11.35 -0.61 3.61
N GLY A 60 -10.77 0.54 3.32
CA GLY A 60 -11.02 1.34 2.14
C GLY A 60 -9.88 2.35 1.97
N ILE A 61 -9.86 3.05 0.87
CA ILE A 61 -8.84 4.06 0.56
C ILE A 61 -9.43 5.43 0.25
N THR A 62 -10.74 5.50 -0.01
CA THR A 62 -11.42 6.78 -0.23
C THR A 62 -11.75 7.39 1.11
N THR A 63 -11.05 8.49 1.44
CA THR A 63 -11.27 9.30 2.65
C THR A 63 -11.82 10.69 2.32
N ASP A 64 -11.95 11.04 1.04
CA ASP A 64 -12.50 12.31 0.58
C ASP A 64 -14.01 12.36 0.90
N ALA A 65 -14.41 13.29 1.74
CA ALA A 65 -15.79 13.46 2.16
C ALA A 65 -16.77 13.66 0.99
N ASN A 66 -16.30 14.22 -0.14
CA ASN A 66 -17.11 14.42 -1.34
C ASN A 66 -17.31 13.14 -2.16
N LYS A 67 -16.49 12.12 -1.92
CA LYS A 67 -16.56 10.80 -2.58
C LYS A 67 -16.99 9.69 -1.64
N LEU A 68 -17.11 9.99 -0.34
CA LEU A 68 -17.61 9.04 0.64
C LEU A 68 -19.12 8.85 0.44
N MET A 69 -19.52 7.63 0.22
CA MET A 69 -20.92 7.24 0.23
C MET A 69 -21.53 7.18 1.65
N GLY A 70 -20.82 7.75 2.62
CA GLY A 70 -21.12 7.71 4.04
C GLY A 70 -20.44 6.54 4.76
N LEU A 71 -20.03 6.80 6.01
CA LEU A 71 -19.41 5.76 6.84
C LEU A 71 -20.38 4.62 7.17
N ASP A 72 -21.67 4.84 7.01
CA ASP A 72 -22.74 3.93 7.43
C ASP A 72 -23.37 3.15 6.27
N ILE A 73 -22.74 3.19 5.08
CA ILE A 73 -23.31 2.58 3.87
C ILE A 73 -23.63 1.08 4.02
N TRP A 74 -22.83 0.35 4.83
CA TRP A 74 -23.03 -1.07 5.09
C TRP A 74 -23.66 -1.34 6.47
N THR A 75 -23.89 -0.30 7.26
CA THR A 75 -24.43 -0.43 8.60
C THR A 75 -25.83 -1.04 8.54
N ASN A 76 -26.09 -2.04 9.36
CA ASN A 76 -27.35 -2.80 9.41
C ASN A 76 -27.66 -3.67 8.16
N MET A 77 -26.72 -3.83 7.23
CA MET A 77 -26.84 -4.79 6.13
C MET A 77 -26.08 -6.08 6.46
N GLU A 78 -26.65 -7.23 6.14
CA GLU A 78 -25.95 -8.50 6.29
C GLU A 78 -24.86 -8.63 5.23
N ALA A 79 -23.66 -9.07 5.64
CA ALA A 79 -22.54 -9.26 4.73
C ALA A 79 -22.85 -10.28 3.62
N SER A 80 -23.62 -11.33 3.93
CA SER A 80 -24.10 -12.33 2.97
C SER A 80 -24.89 -11.71 1.83
N ASP A 81 -25.82 -10.81 2.17
CA ASP A 81 -26.73 -10.21 1.19
C ASP A 81 -25.96 -9.24 0.26
N ILE A 82 -25.02 -8.48 0.82
CA ILE A 82 -24.14 -7.61 0.03
C ILE A 82 -23.29 -8.44 -0.94
N ILE A 83 -22.70 -9.55 -0.47
CA ILE A 83 -21.91 -10.44 -1.31
C ILE A 83 -22.76 -10.99 -2.46
N GLU A 84 -23.98 -11.42 -2.18
CA GLU A 84 -24.91 -11.91 -3.19
C GLU A 84 -25.18 -10.84 -4.26
N HIS A 85 -25.53 -9.61 -3.83
CA HIS A 85 -25.74 -8.50 -4.76
C HIS A 85 -24.51 -8.16 -5.60
N PHE A 86 -23.31 -8.15 -5.00
CA PHE A 86 -22.08 -7.92 -5.75
C PHE A 86 -21.81 -9.00 -6.80
N ASN A 87 -22.16 -10.24 -6.53
CA ASN A 87 -21.98 -11.34 -7.47
C ASN A 87 -22.93 -11.23 -8.70
N TYR A 88 -24.09 -10.59 -8.56
CA TYR A 88 -24.97 -10.31 -9.68
C TYR A 88 -24.46 -9.18 -10.59
N ILE A 89 -23.58 -8.32 -10.12
CA ILE A 89 -23.02 -7.24 -10.92
C ILE A 89 -21.97 -7.82 -11.88
N PRO A 90 -22.17 -7.69 -13.20
CA PRO A 90 -21.19 -8.17 -14.17
C PRO A 90 -19.87 -7.40 -14.07
N ASP A 91 -18.75 -8.08 -14.37
CA ASP A 91 -17.43 -7.46 -14.31
C ASP A 91 -17.22 -6.43 -15.44
N ILE A 92 -17.86 -6.64 -16.58
CA ILE A 92 -17.83 -5.68 -17.71
C ILE A 92 -19.11 -4.87 -17.70
N LEU A 93 -18.98 -3.57 -17.55
CA LEU A 93 -20.07 -2.61 -17.51
C LEU A 93 -20.05 -1.69 -18.74
N LEU A 94 -21.19 -1.57 -19.41
CA LEU A 94 -21.33 -0.68 -20.58
C LEU A 94 -21.41 0.80 -20.16
N SER A 95 -21.93 1.09 -18.98
CA SER A 95 -22.08 2.46 -18.48
C SER A 95 -20.83 2.93 -17.73
N LYS A 96 -20.12 3.90 -18.27
CA LYS A 96 -18.97 4.53 -17.62
C LYS A 96 -19.32 5.14 -16.26
N SER A 97 -20.45 5.83 -16.16
CA SER A 97 -20.88 6.46 -14.90
C SER A 97 -21.19 5.42 -13.83
N PHE A 98 -21.80 4.30 -14.21
CA PHE A 98 -22.06 3.21 -13.28
C PHE A 98 -20.77 2.50 -12.85
N HIS A 99 -19.83 2.34 -13.76
CA HIS A 99 -18.51 1.81 -13.42
C HIS A 99 -17.76 2.70 -12.40
N ILE A 100 -17.79 4.02 -12.57
CA ILE A 100 -17.20 4.97 -11.62
C ILE A 100 -17.88 4.85 -10.26
N PHE A 101 -19.24 4.88 -10.24
CA PHE A 101 -20.01 4.73 -9.01
C PHE A 101 -19.66 3.45 -8.23
N LEU A 102 -19.62 2.30 -8.91
CA LEU A 102 -19.27 1.03 -8.29
C LEU A 102 -17.82 1.00 -7.82
N SER A 103 -16.89 1.59 -8.57
CA SER A 103 -15.50 1.71 -8.15
C SER A 103 -15.38 2.51 -6.85
N ASP A 104 -16.06 3.65 -6.75
CA ASP A 104 -16.08 4.46 -5.54
C ASP A 104 -16.73 3.71 -4.37
N LEU A 105 -17.78 2.94 -4.63
CA LEU A 105 -18.45 2.10 -3.65
C LEU A 105 -17.51 1.01 -3.08
N TYR A 106 -16.81 0.29 -3.96
CA TYR A 106 -15.88 -0.77 -3.56
C TYR A 106 -14.64 -0.23 -2.84
N LEU A 107 -14.24 0.99 -3.12
CA LEU A 107 -13.06 1.65 -2.54
C LEU A 107 -13.37 2.44 -1.27
N SER A 108 -14.64 2.67 -0.95
CA SER A 108 -15.05 3.48 0.20
C SER A 108 -14.63 2.86 1.52
N THR A 109 -14.06 3.69 2.40
CA THR A 109 -13.89 3.37 3.82
C THR A 109 -15.25 3.51 4.51
N SER A 110 -15.67 2.51 5.25
CA SER A 110 -16.99 2.50 5.91
C SER A 110 -16.99 1.61 7.14
N ASN A 111 -18.03 1.71 7.99
CA ASN A 111 -18.26 0.71 9.01
C ASN A 111 -18.53 -0.65 8.35
N PRO A 112 -18.09 -1.77 8.98
CA PRO A 112 -18.31 -3.09 8.40
C PRO A 112 -19.80 -3.45 8.43
N PRO A 113 -20.27 -4.30 7.51
CA PRO A 113 -21.61 -4.86 7.58
C PRO A 113 -21.78 -5.79 8.80
N VAL A 114 -23.01 -6.19 9.04
CA VAL A 114 -23.35 -7.19 10.06
C VAL A 114 -22.94 -8.58 9.55
N GLY A 115 -22.45 -9.44 10.45
CA GLY A 115 -22.07 -10.81 10.11
C GLY A 115 -20.99 -11.37 11.01
N ASN A 116 -20.79 -12.67 10.90
CA ASN A 116 -19.66 -13.33 11.56
C ASN A 116 -18.33 -12.98 10.89
N SER A 117 -17.22 -13.32 11.54
CA SER A 117 -15.86 -13.02 11.05
C SER A 117 -15.62 -13.51 9.62
N ASP A 118 -16.10 -14.71 9.27
CA ASP A 118 -15.91 -15.28 7.95
C ASP A 118 -16.70 -14.54 6.87
N ASN A 119 -17.93 -14.13 7.16
CA ASN A 119 -18.74 -13.34 6.24
C ASN A 119 -18.14 -11.95 6.01
N ILE A 120 -17.62 -11.30 7.07
CA ILE A 120 -16.91 -10.02 6.94
C ILE A 120 -15.66 -10.15 6.07
N ILE A 121 -14.91 -11.23 6.20
CA ILE A 121 -13.72 -11.46 5.37
C ILE A 121 -14.13 -11.75 3.93
N LYS A 122 -15.15 -12.59 3.69
CA LYS A 122 -15.68 -12.84 2.33
C LYS A 122 -16.19 -11.55 1.67
N PHE A 123 -16.85 -10.68 2.43
CA PHE A 123 -17.26 -9.36 1.94
C PHE A 123 -16.05 -8.56 1.44
N LEU A 124 -14.97 -8.48 2.23
CA LEU A 124 -13.75 -7.81 1.79
C LEU A 124 -13.15 -8.49 0.54
N GLU A 125 -13.03 -9.82 0.53
CA GLU A 125 -12.51 -10.58 -0.61
C GLU A 125 -13.32 -10.31 -1.89
N THR A 126 -14.66 -10.27 -1.80
CA THR A 126 -15.54 -9.95 -2.92
C THR A 126 -15.30 -8.53 -3.43
N ARG A 127 -15.15 -7.54 -2.54
CA ARG A 127 -14.79 -6.17 -2.93
C ARG A 127 -13.46 -6.12 -3.67
N LEU A 128 -12.43 -6.78 -3.15
CA LEU A 128 -11.11 -6.83 -3.79
C LEU A 128 -11.18 -7.45 -5.19
N LEU A 129 -11.96 -8.54 -5.36
CA LEU A 129 -12.17 -9.17 -6.66
C LEU A 129 -12.87 -8.21 -7.65
N LYS A 130 -13.89 -7.47 -7.21
CA LYS A 130 -14.59 -6.49 -8.05
C LYS A 130 -13.70 -5.28 -8.43
N ILE A 131 -12.81 -4.84 -7.53
CA ILE A 131 -11.83 -3.80 -7.85
C ILE A 131 -10.81 -4.33 -8.88
N LYS A 132 -10.37 -5.59 -8.71
CA LYS A 132 -9.44 -6.26 -9.62
C LYS A 132 -10.03 -6.37 -11.03
N SER A 133 -11.24 -6.91 -11.19
CA SER A 133 -11.90 -7.04 -12.48
C SER A 133 -12.26 -5.69 -13.11
N GLY A 134 -12.40 -4.64 -12.30
CA GLY A 134 -12.61 -3.26 -12.75
C GLY A 134 -11.33 -2.55 -13.24
N GLY A 135 -10.15 -3.20 -13.25
CA GLY A 135 -8.90 -2.64 -13.75
C GLY A 135 -8.36 -1.47 -12.92
N LYS A 136 -8.60 -1.46 -11.59
CA LYS A 136 -8.11 -0.42 -10.68
C LYS A 136 -6.88 -0.90 -9.89
N SER A 137 -5.85 -1.31 -10.61
CA SER A 137 -4.68 -2.00 -10.07
C SER A 137 -3.94 -1.20 -9.00
N GLU A 138 -3.74 0.09 -9.20
CA GLU A 138 -3.09 0.96 -8.20
C GLU A 138 -3.90 1.06 -6.90
N LYS A 139 -5.23 1.22 -7.02
CA LYS A 139 -6.13 1.30 -5.87
C LYS A 139 -6.24 -0.04 -5.14
N LEU A 140 -6.30 -1.12 -5.91
CA LEU A 140 -6.25 -2.47 -5.36
C LEU A 140 -4.95 -2.70 -4.58
N TYR A 141 -3.82 -2.28 -5.12
CA TYR A 141 -2.53 -2.38 -4.46
C TYR A 141 -2.50 -1.67 -3.11
N GLN A 142 -3.04 -0.44 -3.03
CA GLN A 142 -3.16 0.31 -1.78
C GLN A 142 -3.99 -0.44 -0.72
N LEU A 143 -5.04 -1.16 -1.12
CA LEU A 143 -5.84 -1.98 -0.20
C LEU A 143 -5.11 -3.27 0.19
N VAL A 144 -4.53 -3.97 -0.76
CA VAL A 144 -3.86 -5.26 -0.54
C VAL A 144 -2.63 -5.11 0.38
N THR A 145 -1.93 -3.97 0.33
CA THR A 145 -0.81 -3.70 1.25
C THR A 145 -1.26 -3.64 2.71
N GLN A 146 -2.52 -3.30 3.00
CA GLN A 146 -3.09 -3.22 4.34
C GLN A 146 -3.55 -4.60 4.88
N LEU A 147 -3.62 -5.63 4.04
CA LEU A 147 -4.03 -6.96 4.46
C LEU A 147 -2.98 -7.59 5.40
N PRO A 148 -3.42 -8.30 6.45
CA PRO A 148 -2.50 -8.97 7.35
C PRO A 148 -1.72 -10.08 6.64
N GLN A 149 -0.63 -10.51 7.25
CA GLN A 149 0.07 -11.72 6.83
C GLN A 149 -0.77 -12.97 7.20
N GLY A 150 -0.65 -14.03 6.41
CA GLY A 150 -1.30 -15.30 6.68
C GLY A 150 -1.74 -16.05 5.43
N ILE A 151 -2.02 -17.35 5.62
CA ILE A 151 -2.35 -18.28 4.52
C ILE A 151 -3.59 -17.85 3.73
N ARG A 152 -4.56 -17.26 4.41
CA ARG A 152 -5.80 -16.77 3.79
C ARG A 152 -5.55 -15.69 2.74
N TRP A 153 -4.55 -14.85 2.97
CA TRP A 153 -4.22 -13.72 2.10
C TRP A 153 -3.13 -14.04 1.07
N LYS A 154 -2.72 -15.30 0.97
CA LYS A 154 -1.65 -15.77 0.10
C LYS A 154 -1.84 -15.36 -1.36
N PHE A 155 -3.07 -15.50 -1.88
CA PHE A 155 -3.43 -15.07 -3.24
C PHE A 155 -3.15 -13.57 -3.45
N TRP A 156 -3.63 -12.73 -2.52
CA TRP A 156 -3.46 -11.28 -2.60
C TRP A 156 -2.01 -10.84 -2.39
N LYS A 157 -1.26 -11.53 -1.53
CA LYS A 157 0.18 -11.27 -1.34
C LYS A 157 0.99 -11.66 -2.57
N ARG A 158 0.62 -12.74 -3.25
CA ARG A 158 1.20 -13.09 -4.55
C ARG A 158 0.90 -12.01 -5.59
N TRP A 159 -0.35 -11.60 -5.73
CA TRP A 159 -0.76 -10.53 -6.64
C TRP A 159 -0.01 -9.21 -6.33
N GLN A 160 0.15 -8.86 -5.05
CA GLN A 160 0.93 -7.70 -4.62
C GLN A 160 2.37 -7.74 -5.14
N ILE A 161 3.03 -8.88 -5.02
CA ILE A 161 4.41 -9.07 -5.49
C ILE A 161 4.50 -8.98 -7.01
N GLU A 162 3.58 -9.62 -7.72
CA GLU A 162 3.51 -9.53 -9.19
C GLU A 162 3.31 -8.07 -9.63
N TYR A 163 2.41 -7.33 -9.00
CA TYR A 163 2.20 -5.91 -9.26
C TYR A 163 3.46 -5.07 -8.98
N GLU A 164 4.13 -5.29 -7.85
CA GLU A 164 5.37 -4.57 -7.50
C GLU A 164 6.48 -4.84 -8.53
N LEU A 165 6.66 -6.07 -8.98
CA LEU A 165 7.66 -6.45 -9.97
C LEU A 165 7.34 -5.89 -11.36
N ILE A 166 6.08 -5.95 -11.82
CA ILE A 166 5.65 -5.37 -13.10
C ILE A 166 5.90 -3.87 -13.12
N ASN A 167 5.65 -3.17 -12.02
CA ASN A 167 5.89 -1.73 -11.88
C ASN A 167 7.34 -1.37 -11.52
N ARG A 168 8.28 -2.31 -11.67
CA ARG A 168 9.72 -2.12 -11.42
C ARG A 168 10.05 -1.63 -10.01
N GLN A 169 9.21 -1.99 -9.04
CA GLN A 169 9.48 -1.80 -7.61
C GLN A 169 10.30 -2.97 -7.07
N ASP A 170 11.31 -3.42 -7.82
CA ASP A 170 12.07 -4.65 -7.60
C ASP A 170 12.62 -4.74 -6.17
N LYS A 171 13.19 -3.64 -5.66
CA LYS A 171 13.75 -3.62 -4.29
C LYS A 171 12.70 -3.95 -3.24
N LYS A 172 11.51 -3.39 -3.35
CA LYS A 172 10.40 -3.61 -2.41
C LYS A 172 9.86 -5.04 -2.51
N ALA A 173 9.60 -5.48 -3.74
CA ALA A 173 9.15 -6.83 -4.02
C ALA A 173 10.13 -7.87 -3.47
N CYS A 174 11.42 -7.71 -3.75
CA CYS A 174 12.45 -8.65 -3.31
C CYS A 174 12.64 -8.69 -1.79
N GLN A 175 12.45 -7.56 -1.09
CA GLN A 175 12.40 -7.56 0.38
C GLN A 175 11.26 -8.43 0.90
N ASN A 176 10.05 -8.23 0.38
CA ASN A 176 8.86 -9.02 0.76
C ASN A 176 9.03 -10.51 0.41
N ILE A 177 9.56 -10.82 -0.78
CA ILE A 177 9.83 -12.18 -1.24
C ILE A 177 10.81 -12.88 -0.29
N ASN A 178 11.88 -12.23 0.10
CA ASN A 178 12.89 -12.80 1.00
C ASN A 178 12.31 -13.17 2.37
N GLU A 179 11.35 -12.44 2.87
CA GLU A 179 10.67 -12.76 4.13
C GLU A 179 9.70 -13.93 3.96
N ILE A 180 8.86 -13.88 2.94
CA ILE A 180 7.81 -14.86 2.72
C ILE A 180 8.39 -16.22 2.28
N SER A 181 9.41 -16.23 1.43
CA SER A 181 10.02 -17.46 0.90
C SER A 181 10.73 -18.31 1.96
N LYS A 182 11.07 -17.76 3.13
CA LYS A 182 11.65 -18.51 4.26
C LYS A 182 10.66 -19.51 4.86
N ILE A 183 9.37 -19.16 4.83
CA ILE A 183 8.29 -19.96 5.44
C ILE A 183 7.37 -20.61 4.41
N ASN A 184 7.50 -20.21 3.16
CA ASN A 184 6.63 -20.69 2.06
C ASN A 184 7.48 -21.34 0.98
N THR A 185 7.26 -22.65 0.79
CA THR A 185 8.03 -23.48 -0.14
C THR A 185 7.37 -23.65 -1.51
N ASP A 186 6.25 -22.95 -1.77
CA ASP A 186 5.59 -23.02 -3.07
C ASP A 186 6.50 -22.51 -4.19
N ASN A 187 6.37 -23.10 -5.36
CA ASN A 187 7.18 -22.81 -6.53
C ASN A 187 7.22 -21.32 -6.87
N PHE A 188 6.09 -20.63 -6.83
CA PHE A 188 6.04 -19.19 -7.11
C PHE A 188 7.01 -18.38 -6.21
N TRP A 189 7.01 -18.62 -4.90
CA TRP A 189 7.87 -17.88 -3.97
C TRP A 189 9.34 -18.23 -4.16
N GLN A 190 9.64 -19.48 -4.46
CA GLN A 190 11.02 -19.91 -4.73
C GLN A 190 11.53 -19.35 -6.06
N MET A 191 10.73 -19.41 -7.12
CA MET A 191 11.07 -18.81 -8.42
C MET A 191 11.29 -17.28 -8.29
N SER A 192 10.39 -16.61 -7.59
CA SER A 192 10.52 -15.16 -7.34
C SER A 192 11.78 -14.84 -6.54
N ARG A 193 12.16 -15.67 -5.57
CA ARG A 193 13.42 -15.55 -4.81
C ARG A 193 14.64 -15.74 -5.71
N ILE A 194 14.62 -16.76 -6.57
CA ILE A 194 15.70 -17.01 -7.55
C ILE A 194 15.87 -15.78 -8.44
N PHE A 195 14.77 -15.26 -8.98
CA PHE A 195 14.80 -14.04 -9.80
C PHE A 195 15.39 -12.85 -9.04
N CYS A 196 14.93 -12.60 -7.80
CA CYS A 196 15.45 -11.51 -6.97
C CYS A 196 16.95 -11.64 -6.68
N LEU A 197 17.43 -12.84 -6.37
CA LEU A 197 18.86 -13.09 -6.16
C LEU A 197 19.66 -12.82 -7.44
N ALA A 198 19.14 -13.24 -8.58
CA ALA A 198 19.81 -13.06 -9.87
C ALA A 198 19.93 -11.59 -10.26
N ILE A 199 18.86 -10.80 -10.15
CA ILE A 199 18.91 -9.35 -10.46
C ILE A 199 19.74 -8.54 -9.45
N ASP A 200 19.91 -9.05 -8.21
CA ASP A 200 20.79 -8.48 -7.18
C ASP A 200 22.27 -8.89 -7.38
N GLY A 201 22.60 -9.58 -8.46
CA GLY A 201 23.96 -10.05 -8.78
C GLY A 201 24.42 -11.26 -7.98
N LYS A 202 23.56 -11.90 -7.18
CA LYS A 202 23.85 -13.09 -6.38
C LYS A 202 23.56 -14.38 -7.16
N VAL A 203 24.17 -14.49 -8.35
CA VAL A 203 23.87 -15.56 -9.32
C VAL A 203 24.14 -16.95 -8.71
N ASP A 204 25.26 -17.15 -8.04
CA ASP A 204 25.60 -18.44 -7.42
C ASP A 204 24.55 -18.89 -6.38
N GLN A 205 24.05 -17.94 -5.57
CA GLN A 205 22.99 -18.25 -4.60
C GLN A 205 21.67 -18.56 -5.28
N SER A 206 21.36 -17.87 -6.37
CA SER A 206 20.13 -18.13 -7.14
C SER A 206 20.18 -19.49 -7.83
N GLU A 207 21.32 -19.88 -8.37
CA GLU A 207 21.54 -21.21 -8.95
C GLU A 207 21.39 -22.32 -7.89
N PHE A 208 22.00 -22.15 -6.74
CA PHE A 208 21.84 -23.10 -5.63
C PHE A 208 20.37 -23.30 -5.24
N VAL A 209 19.58 -22.22 -5.16
CA VAL A 209 18.13 -22.33 -4.88
C VAL A 209 17.39 -23.03 -6.01
N LEU A 210 17.75 -22.77 -7.27
CA LEU A 210 17.16 -23.45 -8.43
C LEU A 210 17.44 -24.95 -8.38
N ASP A 211 18.66 -25.36 -8.15
CA ASP A 211 19.04 -26.78 -8.03
C ASP A 211 18.30 -27.45 -6.88
N LEU A 212 18.12 -26.76 -5.77
CA LEU A 212 17.38 -27.28 -4.62
C LEU A 212 15.89 -27.52 -4.97
N ILE A 213 15.23 -26.63 -5.69
CA ILE A 213 13.81 -26.85 -6.07
C ILE A 213 13.70 -27.90 -7.18
N LYS A 214 14.67 -27.98 -8.09
CA LYS A 214 14.73 -29.05 -9.13
C LYS A 214 14.89 -30.42 -8.51
N SER A 215 15.70 -30.57 -7.49
CA SER A 215 15.84 -31.84 -6.76
C SER A 215 14.54 -32.30 -6.07
N ARG A 216 13.58 -31.39 -5.88
CA ARG A 216 12.23 -31.66 -5.35
C ARG A 216 11.17 -31.87 -6.44
N GLY A 217 11.59 -31.98 -7.70
CA GLY A 217 10.71 -32.25 -8.84
C GLY A 217 10.18 -30.98 -9.54
N PHE A 218 10.73 -29.80 -9.22
CA PHE A 218 10.38 -28.59 -9.98
C PHE A 218 10.88 -28.70 -11.43
N SER A 219 10.03 -28.33 -12.38
CA SER A 219 10.37 -28.24 -13.80
C SER A 219 9.53 -27.13 -14.44
N ASP A 220 10.20 -26.05 -14.83
CA ASP A 220 9.62 -24.97 -15.63
C ASP A 220 10.68 -24.52 -16.66
N LYS A 221 10.57 -25.06 -17.86
CA LYS A 221 11.54 -24.81 -18.92
C LYS A 221 11.66 -23.33 -19.31
N ILE A 222 10.54 -22.59 -19.26
CA ILE A 222 10.53 -21.15 -19.59
C ILE A 222 11.35 -20.39 -18.56
N PHE A 223 11.06 -20.63 -17.28
CA PHE A 223 11.78 -20.03 -16.17
C PHE A 223 13.29 -20.36 -16.22
N GLU A 224 13.61 -21.64 -16.42
CA GLU A 224 15.00 -22.10 -16.47
C GLU A 224 15.77 -21.46 -17.61
N ASN A 225 15.18 -21.34 -18.80
CA ASN A 225 15.79 -20.67 -19.94
C ASN A 225 16.00 -19.17 -19.68
N LEU A 226 14.99 -18.49 -19.10
CA LEU A 226 15.12 -17.07 -18.73
C LEU A 226 16.19 -16.85 -17.66
N PHE A 227 16.27 -17.76 -16.68
CA PHE A 227 17.31 -17.71 -15.67
C PHE A 227 18.71 -17.89 -16.28
N GLN A 228 18.86 -18.83 -17.24
CA GLN A 228 20.15 -19.05 -17.93
C GLN A 228 20.60 -17.80 -18.69
N ILE A 229 19.67 -17.09 -19.33
CA ILE A 229 19.98 -15.81 -20.01
C ILE A 229 20.48 -14.76 -19.01
N ILE A 230 19.88 -14.67 -17.82
CA ILE A 230 20.37 -13.77 -16.76
C ILE A 230 21.78 -14.18 -16.35
N LYS A 231 22.03 -15.46 -16.11
CA LYS A 231 23.31 -16.01 -15.67
C LYS A 231 24.42 -15.77 -16.66
N GLU A 232 24.18 -16.03 -17.94
CA GLU A 232 25.18 -15.94 -19.00
C GLU A 232 25.27 -14.55 -19.63
N ASN A 233 24.39 -13.63 -19.26
CA ASN A 233 24.24 -12.30 -19.88
C ASN A 233 24.06 -12.37 -21.41
N GLN A 234 23.41 -13.43 -21.87
CA GLN A 234 23.16 -13.66 -23.31
C GLN A 234 21.89 -12.92 -23.75
N LYS A 235 21.85 -12.51 -25.03
CA LYS A 235 20.69 -11.77 -25.57
C LYS A 235 19.80 -12.62 -26.47
N ILE A 236 20.07 -13.91 -26.61
CA ILE A 236 19.33 -14.77 -27.54
C ILE A 236 18.32 -15.61 -26.73
N PHE A 237 17.06 -15.32 -26.94
CA PHE A 237 15.95 -16.07 -26.37
C PHE A 237 15.07 -16.63 -27.48
N ASN A 238 15.04 -17.95 -27.61
CA ASN A 238 14.11 -18.65 -28.47
C ASN A 238 13.07 -19.35 -27.62
N LEU A 239 11.87 -18.80 -27.54
CA LEU A 239 10.70 -19.53 -27.07
C LEU A 239 10.31 -20.52 -28.16
N GLU A 240 10.57 -21.80 -27.94
CA GLU A 240 9.91 -22.84 -28.73
C GLU A 240 8.40 -22.62 -28.67
N ASN A 241 7.67 -22.84 -29.77
CA ASN A 241 6.28 -22.43 -30.03
C ASN A 241 5.20 -22.93 -29.04
N ASN A 242 5.54 -23.39 -27.87
CA ASN A 242 4.63 -23.89 -26.84
C ASN A 242 4.32 -22.81 -25.77
N ASN A 243 3.57 -21.79 -26.19
CA ASN A 243 3.22 -20.60 -25.40
C ASN A 243 2.13 -20.82 -24.32
N SER A 244 1.67 -22.03 -24.10
CA SER A 244 0.48 -22.31 -23.28
C SER A 244 0.66 -22.15 -21.77
N ASN A 245 1.88 -21.96 -21.25
CA ASN A 245 2.17 -21.92 -19.82
C ASN A 245 2.95 -20.68 -19.37
N ILE A 246 2.87 -19.56 -20.10
CA ILE A 246 3.53 -18.34 -19.67
C ILE A 246 2.80 -17.79 -18.43
N GLN A 247 3.56 -17.54 -17.36
CA GLN A 247 3.08 -16.96 -16.11
C GLN A 247 3.52 -15.49 -16.00
N PRO A 248 2.89 -14.66 -15.14
CA PRO A 248 3.28 -13.27 -14.94
C PRO A 248 4.78 -13.11 -14.63
N LEU A 249 5.35 -13.98 -13.81
CA LEU A 249 6.78 -13.94 -13.49
C LEU A 249 7.68 -14.12 -14.72
N HIS A 250 7.30 -14.96 -15.70
CA HIS A 250 8.06 -15.09 -16.96
C HIS A 250 8.08 -13.77 -17.73
N VAL A 251 6.93 -13.09 -17.81
CA VAL A 251 6.83 -11.79 -18.50
C VAL A 251 7.67 -10.72 -17.78
N ILE A 252 7.65 -10.71 -16.45
CA ILE A 252 8.49 -9.83 -15.64
C ILE A 252 9.98 -10.08 -15.92
N MET A 253 10.40 -11.34 -16.01
CA MET A 253 11.77 -11.71 -16.36
C MET A 253 12.14 -11.26 -17.79
N MET A 254 11.24 -11.48 -18.74
CA MET A 254 11.42 -11.01 -20.12
C MET A 254 11.59 -9.49 -20.19
N ASP A 255 10.74 -8.74 -19.48
CA ASP A 255 10.83 -7.28 -19.42
C ASP A 255 12.15 -6.83 -18.80
N SER A 256 12.57 -7.44 -17.71
CA SER A 256 13.86 -7.12 -17.07
C SER A 256 15.06 -7.38 -17.97
N LEU A 257 14.97 -8.37 -18.86
CA LEU A 257 15.97 -8.72 -19.86
C LEU A 257 15.82 -7.94 -21.19
N LYS A 258 14.77 -7.09 -21.27
CA LYS A 258 14.41 -6.38 -22.53
C LYS A 258 14.15 -7.32 -23.71
N ILE A 259 13.60 -8.48 -23.43
CA ILE A 259 13.13 -9.43 -24.43
C ILE A 259 11.75 -8.95 -24.92
N PRO A 260 11.52 -8.88 -26.25
CA PRO A 260 10.22 -8.45 -26.78
C PRO A 260 9.07 -9.32 -26.29
N ILE A 261 8.08 -8.69 -25.64
CA ILE A 261 6.88 -9.35 -25.13
C ILE A 261 5.82 -9.34 -26.23
N LYS A 262 5.39 -10.51 -26.67
CA LYS A 262 4.32 -10.64 -27.67
C LYS A 262 2.95 -10.51 -26.99
N ALA A 263 1.99 -9.89 -27.68
CA ALA A 263 0.64 -9.68 -27.14
C ALA A 263 -0.04 -10.97 -26.67
N ASN A 264 0.20 -12.10 -27.34
CA ASN A 264 -0.34 -13.40 -26.93
C ASN A 264 0.23 -13.93 -25.61
N TYR A 265 1.36 -13.42 -25.11
CA TYR A 265 1.93 -13.79 -23.83
C TYR A 265 1.15 -13.18 -22.66
N ILE A 266 0.57 -12.00 -22.87
CA ILE A 266 -0.16 -11.25 -21.86
C ILE A 266 -1.69 -11.38 -21.99
N ALA A 267 -2.17 -11.94 -23.10
CA ALA A 267 -3.61 -12.08 -23.37
C ALA A 267 -4.38 -12.91 -22.31
N HIS A 268 -3.67 -13.68 -21.51
CA HIS A 268 -4.25 -14.51 -20.43
C HIS A 268 -4.20 -13.82 -19.05
N PHE A 269 -3.46 -12.73 -18.95
CA PHE A 269 -3.34 -11.99 -17.71
C PHE A 269 -4.45 -10.97 -17.66
N GLY A 270 -5.49 -11.05 -17.12
CA GLY A 270 -6.62 -10.12 -17.12
C GLY A 270 -6.26 -8.62 -17.16
N VAL A 271 -7.27 -7.79 -17.17
CA VAL A 271 -7.15 -6.30 -17.24
C VAL A 271 -6.37 -5.72 -16.06
N GLU A 272 -6.16 -6.49 -15.01
CA GLU A 272 -5.49 -6.07 -13.79
C GLU A 272 -4.00 -5.71 -13.95
N TYR A 273 -3.41 -6.00 -15.10
CA TYR A 273 -2.01 -5.70 -15.41
C TYR A 273 -1.84 -4.71 -16.57
N THR A 274 -2.95 -4.14 -17.08
CA THR A 274 -2.99 -3.24 -18.23
C THR A 274 -3.49 -1.86 -17.82
N ASP A 275 -2.80 -1.17 -16.95
CA ASP A 275 -3.07 0.26 -16.69
C ASP A 275 -2.38 1.14 -17.74
#